data_39ca6aece54bcfa1a6fd8f244b71c76d
#
_entry.id   39ca6aece54bcfa1a6fd8f244b71c76d
#
_cell.length_a   1.000
_cell.length_b   1.000
_cell.length_c   1.000
_cell.angle_alpha   90.00
_cell.angle_beta   90.00
_cell.angle_gamma   90.00
#
_symmetry.space_group_name_H-M   'P 1'
#
loop_
_entity.id
_entity.type
_entity.pdbx_description
1 polymer ?
#
loop_
_entity_poly.entity_id
_entity_poly.type
_entity_poly.pdbx_seq_one_letter_code
_entity_poly.pdbx_strand_id
1 'polypeptide(L)'
;MADVKLQVRLREERGGKLARTMRAAGDIPGVLYTSKSGSEGAHAITVGARDLRTAVSGSGGTHAIIDLTIDGAGKTHPVVIKDMQLDPVRDRVIHIDFHEVRLDQPINTVVRVHIEGIPHGVEMGGVLSQPTHELNISVLPTAIPEQIVVDVSELEIGSSLRLVEVDGLEGVTFLDDPESTVLATVTAPIAEEELEPEEGEEGVEGEEGAEGEEAGEGEAADGETPAEAPAGDE
;
A
#
# COMPACT_ATOMS: atom_id res chain seq x y z
N MET A 1 22.40 -18.01 4.45
CA MET A 1 21.29 -17.31 3.74
C MET A 1 20.73 -18.31 2.76
N ALA A 2 19.43 -18.56 2.77
CA ALA A 2 18.84 -19.46 1.81
C ALA A 2 18.70 -18.70 0.47
N ASP A 3 19.47 -19.10 -0.53
CA ASP A 3 19.34 -18.56 -1.88
C ASP A 3 17.99 -19.02 -2.45
N VAL A 4 17.02 -18.13 -2.38
CA VAL A 4 15.68 -18.39 -2.93
C VAL A 4 15.76 -18.22 -4.43
N LYS A 5 15.56 -19.31 -5.18
CA LYS A 5 15.61 -19.30 -6.65
C LYS A 5 14.21 -19.20 -7.22
N LEU A 6 14.00 -18.26 -8.12
CA LEU A 6 12.72 -18.03 -8.79
C LEU A 6 12.91 -18.07 -10.31
N GLN A 7 12.13 -18.91 -10.99
CA GLN A 7 12.12 -18.99 -12.45
C GLN A 7 11.08 -18.05 -13.02
N VAL A 8 11.45 -17.28 -14.04
CA VAL A 8 10.57 -16.32 -14.69
C VAL A 8 10.67 -16.43 -16.21
N ARG A 9 9.57 -16.13 -16.88
CA ARG A 9 9.51 -16.09 -18.34
C ARG A 9 9.45 -14.64 -18.80
N LEU A 10 10.21 -14.31 -19.85
CA LEU A 10 10.08 -13.03 -20.53
C LEU A 10 8.78 -13.00 -21.31
N ARG A 11 8.14 -11.84 -21.37
CA ARG A 11 6.97 -11.59 -22.19
C ARG A 11 7.15 -10.37 -23.07
N GLU A 12 6.75 -10.49 -24.32
CA GLU A 12 6.74 -9.37 -25.27
C GLU A 12 5.37 -8.68 -25.30
N GLU A 13 4.32 -9.47 -25.16
CA GLU A 13 2.95 -8.98 -25.19
C GLU A 13 2.58 -8.24 -23.89
N ARG A 14 1.94 -7.09 -24.06
CA ARG A 14 1.49 -6.21 -22.98
C ARG A 14 -0.01 -5.93 -23.14
N GLY A 15 -0.67 -5.58 -22.04
CA GLY A 15 -2.07 -5.16 -22.06
C GLY A 15 -2.93 -5.78 -20.97
N GLY A 16 -4.00 -5.08 -20.60
CA GLY A 16 -4.87 -5.45 -19.49
C GLY A 16 -5.66 -6.75 -19.71
N LYS A 17 -6.05 -7.06 -20.95
CA LYS A 17 -6.78 -8.29 -21.28
C LYS A 17 -5.89 -9.52 -21.07
N LEU A 18 -4.64 -9.46 -21.55
CA LEU A 18 -3.66 -10.53 -21.38
C LEU A 18 -3.32 -10.74 -19.90
N ALA A 19 -3.04 -9.65 -19.17
CA ALA A 19 -2.75 -9.71 -17.74
C ALA A 19 -3.89 -10.39 -16.93
N ARG A 20 -5.15 -10.14 -17.30
CA ARG A 20 -6.31 -10.79 -16.68
C ARG A 20 -6.33 -12.30 -16.96
N THR A 21 -6.05 -12.72 -18.19
CA THR A 21 -6.01 -14.14 -18.55
C THR A 21 -4.86 -14.85 -17.83
N MET A 22 -3.69 -14.23 -17.73
CA MET A 22 -2.53 -14.77 -17.00
C MET A 22 -2.85 -14.98 -15.52
N ARG A 23 -3.45 -13.98 -14.86
CA ARG A 23 -3.86 -14.10 -13.46
C ARG A 23 -4.91 -15.21 -13.25
N ALA A 24 -5.80 -15.43 -14.23
CA ALA A 24 -6.76 -16.51 -14.18
C ALA A 24 -6.08 -17.90 -14.35
N ALA A 25 -4.96 -17.96 -15.07
CA ALA A 25 -4.16 -19.17 -15.23
C ALA A 25 -3.25 -19.45 -14.02
N GLY A 26 -3.13 -18.51 -13.08
CA GLY A 26 -2.25 -18.62 -11.91
C GLY A 26 -0.87 -18.02 -12.10
N ASP A 27 -0.69 -17.26 -13.17
CA ASP A 27 0.54 -16.53 -13.46
C ASP A 27 0.40 -15.04 -13.10
N ILE A 28 1.45 -14.47 -12.52
CA ILE A 28 1.49 -13.08 -12.10
C ILE A 28 2.35 -12.28 -13.09
N PRO A 29 1.80 -11.22 -13.70
CA PRO A 29 2.60 -10.30 -14.50
C PRO A 29 3.49 -9.46 -13.60
N GLY A 30 4.73 -9.22 -14.02
CA GLY A 30 5.68 -8.40 -13.32
C GLY A 30 6.61 -7.65 -14.25
N VAL A 31 7.47 -6.84 -13.65
CA VAL A 31 8.55 -6.12 -14.33
C VAL A 31 9.85 -6.34 -13.58
N LEU A 32 10.92 -6.61 -14.32
CA LEU A 32 12.28 -6.64 -13.81
C LEU A 32 13.00 -5.38 -14.27
N TYR A 33 13.41 -4.55 -13.31
CA TYR A 33 14.26 -3.40 -13.55
C TYR A 33 15.72 -3.79 -13.35
N THR A 34 16.52 -3.66 -14.40
CA THR A 34 17.96 -3.90 -14.33
C THR A 34 18.70 -2.58 -14.13
N SER A 35 19.94 -2.62 -13.64
CA SER A 35 20.75 -1.42 -13.39
C SER A 35 21.13 -0.63 -14.65
N LYS A 36 20.69 -1.06 -15.85
CA LYS A 36 20.84 -0.30 -17.09
C LYS A 36 19.80 0.80 -17.16
N SER A 37 20.25 2.03 -17.38
CA SER A 37 19.38 3.21 -17.49
C SER A 37 18.48 3.14 -18.72
N GLY A 38 17.21 3.50 -18.56
CA GLY A 38 16.25 3.70 -19.66
C GLY A 38 15.34 2.49 -19.95
N SER A 39 14.67 2.51 -21.09
CA SER A 39 13.71 1.47 -21.52
C SER A 39 14.36 0.10 -21.76
N GLU A 40 15.67 0.06 -21.96
CA GLU A 40 16.44 -1.19 -22.09
C GLU A 40 16.65 -1.91 -20.74
N GLY A 41 16.41 -1.21 -19.63
CA GLY A 41 16.54 -1.77 -18.27
C GLY A 41 15.25 -2.37 -17.71
N ALA A 42 14.11 -2.29 -18.40
CA ALA A 42 12.84 -2.79 -17.91
C ALA A 42 12.34 -3.96 -18.75
N HIS A 43 12.37 -5.15 -18.19
CA HIS A 43 11.90 -6.37 -18.84
C HIS A 43 10.56 -6.80 -18.27
N ALA A 44 9.56 -6.95 -19.15
CA ALA A 44 8.28 -7.51 -18.73
C ALA A 44 8.43 -9.02 -18.53
N ILE A 45 8.01 -9.51 -17.38
CA ILE A 45 8.15 -10.90 -16.98
C ILE A 45 6.83 -11.51 -16.52
N THR A 46 6.81 -12.81 -16.40
CA THR A 46 5.71 -13.60 -15.85
C THR A 46 6.27 -14.55 -14.82
N VAL A 47 5.63 -14.62 -13.67
CA VAL A 47 6.02 -15.43 -12.51
C VAL A 47 4.87 -16.35 -12.11
N GLY A 48 5.15 -17.60 -11.77
CA GLY A 48 4.16 -18.50 -11.21
C GLY A 48 3.74 -18.06 -9.79
N ALA A 49 2.44 -17.95 -9.52
CA ALA A 49 1.93 -17.51 -8.22
C ALA A 49 2.36 -18.43 -7.06
N ARG A 50 2.52 -19.73 -7.33
CA ARG A 50 2.98 -20.69 -6.31
C ARG A 50 4.46 -20.51 -5.97
N ASP A 51 5.27 -20.35 -7.02
CA ASP A 51 6.72 -20.20 -6.88
C ASP A 51 7.06 -18.89 -6.15
N LEU A 52 6.35 -17.82 -6.50
CA LEU A 52 6.46 -16.53 -5.82
C LEU A 52 6.09 -16.65 -4.33
N ARG A 53 4.96 -17.30 -4.02
CA ARG A 53 4.55 -17.49 -2.63
C ARG A 53 5.60 -18.26 -1.83
N THR A 54 6.17 -19.31 -2.40
CA THR A 54 7.24 -20.07 -1.75
C THR A 54 8.49 -19.22 -1.54
N ALA A 55 8.81 -18.37 -2.52
CA ALA A 55 9.95 -17.46 -2.44
C ALA A 55 9.79 -16.41 -1.31
N VAL A 56 8.60 -15.83 -1.20
CA VAL A 56 8.30 -14.79 -0.18
C VAL A 56 8.07 -15.37 1.21
N SER A 57 7.62 -16.63 1.33
CA SER A 57 7.42 -17.30 2.62
C SER A 57 8.72 -17.74 3.31
N GLY A 58 9.87 -17.55 2.67
CA GLY A 58 11.19 -17.80 3.26
C GLY A 58 11.58 -16.76 4.30
N SER A 59 12.71 -17.01 4.96
CA SER A 59 13.33 -16.03 5.87
C SER A 59 13.77 -14.79 5.08
N GLY A 60 13.18 -13.63 5.38
CA GLY A 60 13.41 -12.37 4.69
C GLY A 60 12.15 -11.76 4.07
N GLY A 61 11.05 -12.52 4.02
CA GLY A 61 9.75 -12.01 3.59
C GLY A 61 9.80 -11.32 2.22
N THR A 62 9.21 -10.13 2.12
CA THR A 62 9.20 -9.31 0.90
C THR A 62 10.54 -8.65 0.58
N HIS A 63 11.46 -8.61 1.56
CA HIS A 63 12.79 -7.98 1.42
C HIS A 63 13.91 -8.98 1.14
N ALA A 64 13.56 -10.26 0.97
CA ALA A 64 14.52 -11.31 0.63
C ALA A 64 15.22 -11.03 -0.70
N ILE A 65 16.52 -11.33 -0.75
CA ILE A 65 17.25 -11.37 -2.01
C ILE A 65 16.86 -12.67 -2.73
N ILE A 66 16.35 -12.52 -3.94
CA ILE A 66 15.88 -13.63 -4.78
C ILE A 66 16.80 -13.76 -5.98
N ASP A 67 17.30 -14.95 -6.20
CA ASP A 67 18.02 -15.32 -7.42
C ASP A 67 17.05 -15.60 -8.56
N LEU A 68 16.84 -14.60 -9.41
CA LEU A 68 15.89 -14.68 -10.51
C LEU A 68 16.56 -15.25 -11.75
N THR A 69 16.06 -16.39 -12.21
CA THR A 69 16.55 -17.05 -13.42
C THR A 69 15.53 -16.85 -14.55
N ILE A 70 15.99 -16.25 -15.65
CA ILE A 70 15.17 -16.02 -16.83
C ILE A 70 15.23 -17.25 -17.73
N ASP A 71 14.07 -17.80 -18.07
CA ASP A 71 13.99 -18.94 -18.99
C ASP A 71 14.62 -18.61 -20.35
N GLY A 72 15.57 -19.44 -20.77
CA GLY A 72 16.29 -19.28 -22.04
C GLY A 72 17.56 -18.41 -21.98
N ALA A 73 17.79 -17.64 -20.93
CA ALA A 73 18.99 -16.79 -20.85
C ALA A 73 20.12 -17.41 -20.00
N GLY A 74 19.81 -18.38 -19.12
CA GLY A 74 20.80 -19.07 -18.27
C GLY A 74 21.56 -18.15 -17.30
N LYS A 75 21.15 -16.89 -17.18
CA LYS A 75 21.73 -15.91 -16.28
C LYS A 75 20.85 -15.76 -15.04
N THR A 76 21.50 -15.74 -13.89
CA THR A 76 20.87 -15.46 -12.62
C THR A 76 21.10 -14.02 -12.26
N HIS A 77 20.04 -13.31 -11.90
CA HIS A 77 20.07 -11.91 -11.48
C HIS A 77 19.66 -11.84 -10.02
N PRO A 78 20.50 -11.33 -9.11
CA PRO A 78 20.08 -11.05 -7.75
C PRO A 78 19.10 -9.86 -7.75
N VAL A 79 17.90 -10.09 -7.27
CA VAL A 79 16.83 -9.08 -7.26
C VAL A 79 16.19 -8.98 -5.87
N VAL A 80 15.63 -7.81 -5.59
CA VAL A 80 14.75 -7.56 -4.44
C VAL A 80 13.38 -7.16 -4.97
N ILE A 81 12.33 -7.51 -4.25
CA ILE A 81 10.99 -7.05 -4.54
C ILE A 81 10.90 -5.58 -4.15
N LYS A 82 10.64 -4.71 -5.13
CA LYS A 82 10.49 -3.28 -4.91
C LYS A 82 9.05 -2.93 -4.53
N ASP A 83 8.09 -3.55 -5.21
CA ASP A 83 6.66 -3.34 -4.97
C ASP A 83 5.88 -4.62 -5.26
N MET A 84 4.85 -4.87 -4.48
CA MET A 84 3.97 -6.02 -4.63
C MET A 84 2.52 -5.58 -4.45
N GLN A 85 1.79 -5.50 -5.55
CA GLN A 85 0.38 -5.12 -5.53
C GLN A 85 -0.49 -6.31 -5.19
N LEU A 86 -1.30 -6.16 -4.16
CA LEU A 86 -2.26 -7.17 -3.69
C LEU A 86 -3.69 -6.78 -4.06
N ASP A 87 -4.51 -7.77 -4.36
CA ASP A 87 -5.97 -7.61 -4.45
C ASP A 87 -6.54 -7.56 -3.02
N PRO A 88 -7.13 -6.44 -2.58
CA PRO A 88 -7.58 -6.28 -1.19
C PRO A 88 -8.74 -7.20 -0.81
N VAL A 89 -9.46 -7.76 -1.81
CA VAL A 89 -10.62 -8.64 -1.57
C VAL A 89 -10.22 -10.11 -1.53
N ARG A 90 -9.25 -10.50 -2.39
CA ARG A 90 -8.89 -11.90 -2.60
C ARG A 90 -7.53 -12.26 -2.01
N ASP A 91 -6.82 -11.29 -1.49
CA ASP A 91 -5.46 -11.42 -0.96
C ASP A 91 -4.51 -12.14 -1.95
N ARG A 92 -4.60 -11.76 -3.23
CA ARG A 92 -3.78 -12.33 -4.30
C ARG A 92 -2.88 -11.27 -4.89
N VAL A 93 -1.65 -11.65 -5.18
CA VAL A 93 -0.72 -10.76 -5.87
C VAL A 93 -1.23 -10.50 -7.29
N ILE A 94 -1.40 -9.22 -7.63
CA ILE A 94 -1.84 -8.73 -8.95
C ILE A 94 -0.65 -8.40 -9.83
N HIS A 95 0.37 -7.77 -9.26
CA HIS A 95 1.56 -7.32 -9.94
C HIS A 95 2.78 -7.40 -9.02
N ILE A 96 3.95 -7.59 -9.61
CA ILE A 96 5.20 -7.59 -8.86
C ILE A 96 6.30 -6.89 -9.64
N ASP A 97 7.04 -6.05 -8.91
CA ASP A 97 8.15 -5.28 -9.43
C ASP A 97 9.44 -5.76 -8.77
N PHE A 98 10.35 -6.28 -9.59
CA PHE A 98 11.67 -6.69 -9.16
C PHE A 98 12.71 -5.65 -9.56
N HIS A 99 13.61 -5.38 -8.65
CA HIS A 99 14.77 -4.52 -8.90
C HIS A 99 16.05 -5.32 -8.79
N GLU A 100 16.87 -5.33 -9.85
CA GLU A 100 18.19 -5.93 -9.82
C GLU A 100 19.11 -5.10 -8.94
N VAL A 101 19.69 -5.73 -7.94
CA VAL A 101 20.51 -5.07 -6.93
C VAL A 101 21.96 -5.50 -7.02
N ARG A 102 22.86 -4.60 -6.66
CA ARG A 102 24.24 -4.89 -6.42
C ARG A 102 24.46 -5.00 -4.92
N LEU A 103 25.07 -6.08 -4.49
CA LEU A 103 25.29 -6.36 -3.06
C LEU A 103 26.17 -5.31 -2.37
N ASP A 104 26.97 -4.60 -3.15
CA ASP A 104 27.94 -3.59 -2.66
C ASP A 104 27.35 -2.17 -2.57
N GLN A 105 26.10 -1.96 -2.97
CA GLN A 105 25.50 -0.62 -3.00
C GLN A 105 24.28 -0.56 -2.08
N PRO A 106 24.16 0.50 -1.25
CA PRO A 106 22.96 0.70 -0.45
C PRO A 106 21.75 0.95 -1.36
N ILE A 107 20.61 0.43 -0.98
CA ILE A 107 19.33 0.62 -1.65
C ILE A 107 18.34 1.27 -0.71
N ASN A 108 17.41 2.04 -1.29
CA ASN A 108 16.31 2.62 -0.54
C ASN A 108 15.14 1.65 -0.60
N THR A 109 14.64 1.28 0.56
CA THR A 109 13.49 0.39 0.71
C THR A 109 12.60 0.87 1.84
N VAL A 110 11.36 0.37 1.84
CA VAL A 110 10.37 0.68 2.86
C VAL A 110 10.24 -0.52 3.77
N VAL A 111 10.37 -0.35 5.07
CA VAL A 111 10.27 -1.44 6.06
C VAL A 111 9.14 -1.14 7.02
N ARG A 112 8.39 -2.18 7.39
CA ARG A 112 7.28 -2.07 8.33
C ARG A 112 7.77 -1.90 9.75
N VAL A 113 7.07 -1.03 10.49
CA VAL A 113 7.25 -0.84 11.92
C VAL A 113 6.27 -1.75 12.67
N HIS A 114 6.81 -2.59 13.53
CA HIS A 114 6.04 -3.45 14.41
C HIS A 114 6.15 -2.94 15.84
N ILE A 115 5.01 -2.71 16.47
CA ILE A 115 4.94 -2.27 17.86
C ILE A 115 4.92 -3.50 18.75
N GLU A 116 5.80 -3.53 19.76
CA GLU A 116 5.85 -4.55 20.77
C GLU A 116 5.59 -3.94 22.16
N GLY A 117 4.89 -4.70 23.01
CA GLY A 117 4.51 -4.25 24.35
C GLY A 117 3.11 -3.63 24.43
N ILE A 118 2.64 -3.46 25.66
CA ILE A 118 1.37 -2.77 25.97
C ILE A 118 1.73 -1.47 26.69
N PRO A 119 1.40 -0.30 26.13
CA PRO A 119 1.71 0.99 26.75
C PRO A 119 1.02 1.13 28.11
N HIS A 120 1.74 1.64 29.09
CA HIS A 120 1.17 1.94 30.41
C HIS A 120 -0.04 2.90 30.33
N GLY A 121 -0.01 3.83 29.37
CA GLY A 121 -1.14 4.70 29.10
C GLY A 121 -2.40 3.99 28.63
N VAL A 122 -2.29 2.84 27.93
CA VAL A 122 -3.45 2.02 27.53
C VAL A 122 -4.05 1.29 28.74
N GLU A 123 -3.22 0.84 29.68
CA GLU A 123 -3.71 0.23 30.95
C GLU A 123 -4.52 1.24 31.77
N MET A 124 -4.20 2.53 31.65
CA MET A 124 -4.95 3.63 32.30
C MET A 124 -6.19 4.09 31.51
N GLY A 125 -6.53 3.42 30.40
CA GLY A 125 -7.69 3.74 29.59
C GLY A 125 -7.39 4.62 28.36
N GLY A 126 -6.12 4.90 28.04
CA GLY A 126 -5.73 5.58 26.81
C GLY A 126 -5.91 4.72 25.55
N VAL A 127 -5.89 5.35 24.40
CA VAL A 127 -5.96 4.70 23.09
C VAL A 127 -4.61 4.83 22.39
N LEU A 128 -4.00 3.68 22.03
CA LEU A 128 -2.78 3.64 21.22
C LEU A 128 -3.14 3.88 19.75
N SER A 129 -2.48 4.84 19.13
CA SER A 129 -2.56 5.11 17.70
C SER A 129 -1.16 5.02 17.08
N GLN A 130 -1.06 4.35 15.95
CA GLN A 130 0.17 4.24 15.16
C GLN A 130 -0.03 4.99 13.83
N PRO A 131 0.41 6.25 13.73
CA PRO A 131 0.27 7.03 12.49
C PRO A 131 1.21 6.55 11.39
N THR A 132 2.41 6.07 11.76
CA THR A 132 3.42 5.62 10.81
C THR A 132 3.60 4.11 10.92
N HIS A 133 3.20 3.39 9.88
CA HIS A 133 3.34 1.92 9.79
C HIS A 133 4.57 1.48 9.01
N GLU A 134 5.18 2.36 8.23
CA GLU A 134 6.28 2.08 7.33
C GLU A 134 7.31 3.20 7.39
N LEU A 135 8.60 2.84 7.32
CA LEU A 135 9.74 3.77 7.32
C LEU A 135 10.58 3.57 6.07
N ASN A 136 11.04 4.68 5.50
CA ASN A 136 11.99 4.68 4.40
C ASN A 136 13.41 4.56 4.96
N ILE A 137 14.10 3.51 4.56
CA ILE A 137 15.48 3.26 4.99
C ILE A 137 16.43 3.10 3.81
N SER A 138 17.67 3.47 4.00
CA SER A 138 18.79 3.17 3.11
C SER A 138 19.70 2.15 3.77
N VAL A 139 19.85 0.98 3.14
CA VAL A 139 20.54 -0.16 3.74
C VAL A 139 21.16 -1.04 2.66
N LEU A 140 22.20 -1.79 3.00
CA LEU A 140 22.75 -2.81 2.10
C LEU A 140 21.76 -3.97 1.93
N PRO A 141 21.60 -4.54 0.70
CA PRO A 141 20.66 -5.62 0.44
C PRO A 141 20.78 -6.83 1.38
N THR A 142 22.00 -7.08 1.87
CA THR A 142 22.26 -8.20 2.79
C THR A 142 21.86 -7.95 4.24
N ALA A 143 21.61 -6.69 4.62
CA ALA A 143 21.31 -6.25 5.99
C ALA A 143 19.90 -5.70 6.15
N ILE A 144 19.01 -5.92 5.19
CA ILE A 144 17.61 -5.44 5.26
C ILE A 144 16.88 -6.20 6.36
N PRO A 145 16.34 -5.53 7.40
CA PRO A 145 15.51 -6.18 8.41
C PRO A 145 14.11 -6.49 7.85
N GLU A 146 13.48 -7.55 8.31
CA GLU A 146 12.09 -7.89 7.94
C GLU A 146 11.09 -6.86 8.50
N GLN A 147 11.37 -6.40 9.71
CA GLN A 147 10.57 -5.40 10.42
C GLN A 147 11.44 -4.64 11.42
N ILE A 148 11.02 -3.43 11.73
CA ILE A 148 11.61 -2.62 12.79
C ILE A 148 10.73 -2.78 14.01
N VAL A 149 11.24 -3.41 15.05
CA VAL A 149 10.51 -3.62 16.31
C VAL A 149 10.73 -2.41 17.21
N VAL A 150 9.64 -1.86 17.72
CA VAL A 150 9.64 -0.69 18.57
C VAL A 150 8.87 -0.99 19.86
N ASP A 151 9.52 -0.87 21.01
CA ASP A 151 8.89 -1.07 22.31
C ASP A 151 8.15 0.21 22.74
N VAL A 152 6.87 0.04 23.10
CA VAL A 152 5.99 1.13 23.52
C VAL A 152 5.55 0.99 24.98
N SER A 153 6.12 0.05 25.73
CA SER A 153 5.67 -0.29 27.09
C SER A 153 5.72 0.90 28.06
N GLU A 154 6.68 1.82 27.88
CA GLU A 154 6.90 2.99 28.76
C GLU A 154 6.02 4.20 28.41
N LEU A 155 5.20 4.13 27.33
CA LEU A 155 4.40 5.28 26.91
C LEU A 155 3.24 5.55 27.85
N GLU A 156 3.18 6.80 28.35
CA GLU A 156 2.08 7.33 29.15
C GLU A 156 1.01 8.00 28.28
N ILE A 157 -0.15 8.33 28.88
CA ILE A 157 -1.22 9.07 28.20
C ILE A 157 -0.71 10.47 27.81
N GLY A 158 -0.88 10.84 26.55
CA GLY A 158 -0.39 12.10 25.97
C GLY A 158 1.06 12.05 25.46
N SER A 159 1.74 10.93 25.64
CA SER A 159 3.10 10.75 25.12
C SER A 159 3.10 10.24 23.67
N SER A 160 4.14 10.60 22.93
CA SER A 160 4.37 10.14 21.57
C SER A 160 5.80 9.64 21.43
N LEU A 161 5.97 8.48 20.78
CA LEU A 161 7.26 7.92 20.44
C LEU A 161 7.66 8.39 19.05
N ARG A 162 8.84 8.96 18.94
CA ARG A 162 9.40 9.45 17.68
C ARG A 162 10.53 8.57 17.18
N LEU A 163 10.86 8.70 15.90
CA LEU A 163 11.93 7.93 15.26
C LEU A 163 13.31 8.17 15.92
N VAL A 164 13.55 9.35 16.49
CA VAL A 164 14.76 9.70 17.25
C VAL A 164 14.99 8.76 18.45
N GLU A 165 13.93 8.27 19.07
CA GLU A 165 13.99 7.46 20.30
C GLU A 165 14.17 5.96 20.01
N VAL A 166 14.11 5.59 18.74
CA VAL A 166 14.35 4.21 18.32
C VAL A 166 15.86 3.99 18.23
N ASP A 167 16.33 2.97 18.94
CA ASP A 167 17.73 2.56 18.88
C ASP A 167 18.11 2.26 17.42
N GLY A 168 19.17 2.93 16.95
CA GLY A 168 19.65 2.77 15.60
C GLY A 168 20.06 1.33 15.31
N LEU A 169 19.42 0.72 14.31
CA LEU A 169 19.80 -0.60 13.82
C LEU A 169 21.15 -0.52 13.11
N GLU A 170 22.03 -1.48 13.38
CA GLU A 170 23.36 -1.50 12.77
C GLU A 170 23.27 -1.57 11.23
N GLY A 171 23.86 -0.57 10.55
CA GLY A 171 23.94 -0.53 9.09
C GLY A 171 22.68 0.01 8.39
N VAL A 172 21.69 0.51 9.12
CA VAL A 172 20.47 1.13 8.59
C VAL A 172 20.57 2.64 8.72
N THR A 173 20.30 3.37 7.64
CA THR A 173 20.16 4.83 7.65
C THR A 173 18.71 5.18 7.37
N PHE A 174 18.06 5.86 8.29
CA PHE A 174 16.70 6.38 8.09
C PHE A 174 16.74 7.55 7.12
N LEU A 175 15.83 7.56 6.15
CA LEU A 175 15.67 8.66 5.19
C LEU A 175 14.58 9.63 5.63
N ASP A 176 13.67 9.16 6.47
CA ASP A 176 12.64 10.00 7.07
C ASP A 176 13.24 10.90 8.15
N ASP A 177 12.64 12.06 8.35
CA ASP A 177 13.10 13.02 9.35
C ASP A 177 12.83 12.47 10.76
N PRO A 178 13.90 12.21 11.57
CA PRO A 178 13.76 11.55 12.86
C PRO A 178 13.02 12.38 13.90
N GLU A 179 12.99 13.72 13.77
CA GLU A 179 12.32 14.62 14.74
C GLU A 179 10.83 14.77 14.45
N SER A 180 10.44 14.72 13.17
CA SER A 180 9.04 14.94 12.75
C SER A 180 8.23 13.63 12.66
N THR A 181 8.89 12.48 12.48
CA THR A 181 8.20 11.20 12.29
C THR A 181 7.77 10.61 13.63
N VAL A 182 6.45 10.56 13.85
CA VAL A 182 5.83 9.94 15.03
C VAL A 182 5.45 8.50 14.70
N LEU A 183 5.97 7.55 15.48
CA LEU A 183 5.74 6.11 15.28
C LEU A 183 4.51 5.63 16.04
N ALA A 184 4.37 6.06 17.27
CA ALA A 184 3.24 5.71 18.13
C ALA A 184 2.85 6.88 19.01
N THR A 185 1.58 7.01 19.34
CA THR A 185 1.07 7.99 20.31
C THR A 185 -0.04 7.39 21.13
N VAL A 186 -0.10 7.73 22.41
CA VAL A 186 -1.19 7.35 23.31
C VAL A 186 -2.03 8.57 23.62
N THR A 187 -3.28 8.58 23.18
CA THR A 187 -4.23 9.65 23.44
C THR A 187 -5.17 9.29 24.58
N ALA A 188 -5.63 10.30 25.31
CA ALA A 188 -6.70 10.10 26.28
C ALA A 188 -7.97 9.65 25.55
N PRO A 189 -8.78 8.74 26.17
CA PRO A 189 -10.06 8.39 25.59
C PRO A 189 -10.91 9.65 25.47
N ILE A 190 -11.60 9.81 24.35
CA ILE A 190 -12.67 10.81 24.23
C ILE A 190 -13.76 10.28 25.15
N ALA A 191 -13.97 10.94 26.31
CA ALA A 191 -15.20 10.74 27.05
C ALA A 191 -16.32 11.11 26.08
N GLU A 192 -17.17 10.15 25.73
CA GLU A 192 -18.51 10.47 25.22
C GLU A 192 -19.17 11.32 26.30
N GLU A 193 -19.04 12.65 26.19
CA GLU A 193 -20.03 13.51 26.81
C GLU A 193 -21.36 13.05 26.21
N GLU A 194 -22.15 12.35 27.01
CA GLU A 194 -23.56 12.14 26.77
C GLU A 194 -24.11 13.49 26.27
N LEU A 195 -24.37 13.58 25.00
CA LEU A 195 -25.29 14.59 24.48
C LEU A 195 -26.63 14.23 25.10
N GLU A 196 -26.83 14.67 26.35
CA GLU A 196 -28.17 14.77 26.89
C GLU A 196 -28.94 15.62 25.90
N PRO A 197 -30.03 15.13 25.32
CA PRO A 197 -30.91 15.98 24.54
C PRO A 197 -31.46 17.03 25.52
N GLU A 198 -31.04 18.28 25.37
CA GLU A 198 -31.75 19.42 25.95
C GLU A 198 -33.18 19.34 25.42
N GLU A 199 -34.06 18.74 26.24
CA GLU A 199 -35.50 19.02 26.19
C GLU A 199 -35.69 20.51 26.54
N GLY A 200 -35.56 21.35 25.50
CA GLY A 200 -35.90 22.74 25.54
C GLY A 200 -37.40 22.92 25.39
N GLU A 201 -37.95 23.34 26.48
CA GLU A 201 -39.30 23.81 26.77
C GLU A 201 -40.09 24.44 25.63
N GLU A 202 -41.36 24.05 25.67
CA GLU A 202 -42.57 24.67 25.07
C GLU A 202 -42.54 26.20 25.07
N GLY A 203 -42.98 26.75 23.97
CA GLY A 203 -43.42 28.14 23.83
C GLY A 203 -44.26 28.29 22.59
N VAL A 204 -45.50 27.89 22.66
CA VAL A 204 -46.81 28.55 22.59
C VAL A 204 -46.97 29.63 21.52
N GLU A 205 -48.04 29.37 20.70
CA GLU A 205 -49.04 30.27 20.10
C GLU A 205 -48.64 31.30 19.04
N GLY A 206 -49.47 31.22 17.96
CA GLY A 206 -49.78 32.30 17.02
C GLY A 206 -50.02 31.81 15.63
N GLU A 207 -51.13 31.26 15.32
CA GLU A 207 -52.37 31.78 14.67
C GLU A 207 -52.20 32.18 13.19
N GLU A 208 -53.03 31.49 12.38
CA GLU A 208 -53.78 31.90 11.20
C GLU A 208 -53.10 32.52 9.98
N GLY A 209 -53.48 31.93 8.84
CA GLY A 209 -53.50 32.62 7.57
C GLY A 209 -53.42 31.73 6.34
N ALA A 210 -54.50 31.06 5.98
CA ALA A 210 -55.21 31.05 4.69
C ALA A 210 -54.46 30.80 3.39
N GLU A 211 -54.92 29.74 2.72
CA GLU A 211 -55.45 29.65 1.33
C GLU A 211 -54.54 30.03 0.14
N GLY A 212 -54.59 29.16 -0.82
CA GLY A 212 -54.27 29.37 -2.23
C GLY A 212 -53.65 28.12 -2.85
N GLU A 213 -54.40 27.12 -3.25
CA GLU A 213 -54.92 26.72 -4.57
C GLU A 213 -53.99 27.17 -5.72
N GLU A 214 -53.55 26.30 -6.53
CA GLU A 214 -53.96 25.69 -7.79
C GLU A 214 -52.77 25.11 -8.54
N ALA A 215 -52.86 23.88 -8.90
CA ALA A 215 -52.94 23.23 -10.19
C ALA A 215 -52.05 23.82 -11.34
N GLY A 216 -51.31 22.97 -11.97
CA GLY A 216 -50.66 23.20 -13.24
C GLY A 216 -49.96 21.96 -13.78
N GLU A 217 -50.79 21.09 -14.39
CA GLU A 217 -50.39 20.06 -15.37
C GLU A 217 -49.68 20.69 -16.56
N GLY A 218 -48.89 19.88 -17.24
CA GLY A 218 -48.37 20.12 -18.58
C GLY A 218 -47.12 19.29 -18.82
N GLU A 219 -47.23 18.06 -19.16
CA GLU A 219 -47.40 17.36 -20.46
C GLU A 219 -46.37 17.72 -21.55
N ALA A 220 -45.57 16.68 -21.82
CA ALA A 220 -45.13 16.11 -23.10
C ALA A 220 -44.57 17.00 -24.23
N ALA A 221 -43.58 16.50 -24.86
CA ALA A 221 -43.34 16.22 -26.27
C ALA A 221 -41.82 16.39 -26.56
N ASP A 222 -41.12 15.34 -26.95
CA ASP A 222 -41.00 14.72 -28.27
C ASP A 222 -40.29 15.60 -29.30
N GLY A 223 -39.29 15.07 -29.94
CA GLY A 223 -38.57 15.64 -31.09
C GLY A 223 -37.17 15.14 -31.16
N GLU A 224 -36.91 13.93 -31.57
CA GLU A 224 -36.65 13.48 -32.95
C GLU A 224 -35.33 13.97 -33.56
N THR A 225 -34.49 13.00 -33.83
CA THR A 225 -33.33 12.98 -34.72
C THR A 225 -33.70 13.44 -36.15
N PRO A 226 -32.79 13.91 -37.03
CA PRO A 226 -32.02 12.93 -37.78
C PRO A 226 -30.60 13.36 -38.20
N ALA A 227 -29.80 12.32 -38.44
CA ALA A 227 -28.80 12.08 -39.42
C ALA A 227 -28.49 13.16 -40.48
N GLU A 228 -27.21 13.32 -40.79
CA GLU A 228 -26.71 13.29 -42.16
C GLU A 228 -25.17 13.31 -42.19
N ALA A 229 -24.58 12.27 -42.75
CA ALA A 229 -23.26 12.35 -43.39
C ALA A 229 -23.46 12.95 -44.78
N PRO A 230 -22.43 13.55 -45.44
CA PRO A 230 -21.69 12.76 -46.41
C PRO A 230 -20.22 13.08 -46.55
N ALA A 231 -19.47 12.10 -46.92
CA ALA A 231 -18.48 11.85 -47.92
C ALA A 231 -17.91 13.01 -48.78
N GLY A 232 -16.65 12.89 -49.14
CA GLY A 232 -15.90 13.57 -50.23
C GLY A 232 -14.47 13.83 -49.82
N ASP A 233 -13.56 13.01 -50.22
CA ASP A 233 -12.81 12.97 -51.49
C ASP A 233 -11.67 14.00 -51.52
N GLU A 234 -10.47 13.59 -51.37
CA GLU A 234 -9.28 13.58 -52.24
C GLU A 234 -8.05 13.03 -51.52
#